data_5a62e57b3da59fb4608802d90441f4a1
#
_entry.id   5a62e57b3da59fb4608802d90441f4a1
#
_cell.length_a   1.000
_cell.length_b   1.000
_cell.length_c   1.000
_cell.angle_alpha   90.00
_cell.angle_beta   90.00
_cell.angle_gamma   90.00
#
_symmetry.space_group_name_H-M   'P 1'
#
loop_
_entity.id
_entity.type
_entity.pdbx_description
1 polymer ?
#
loop_
_entity_poly.entity_id
_entity_poly.type
_entity_poly.pdbx_seq_one_letter_code
_entity_poly.pdbx_strand_id
1 'polypeptide(L)'
;MPRRSSTAPVTFSEEDGIRYLHFGTEWIQGGMRIAQPFALELEYQRQMMAVGLFLPEPKHVVQLGLGAGALTKFCLRHVPSASIVAVELSVAVIDAARACFCLPDDHDRLKVVPADAREFISHPRQRGCADWLQVDVYDARARGPVYDNVAFYRACAKALRSPGVASFNLFGRSFDPSFAAIAAAFDNRALVLQGVDAGNRVVLAVAGPPLDVSFAALDRRARELEARWKLAARRWVTGLRRANAFGASFSI
;
A
#
# COMPACT_ATOMS: atom_id res chain seq x y z
N MET A 1 5.58 -19.23 20.28
CA MET A 1 6.83 -18.54 20.63
C MET A 1 6.80 -17.17 19.98
N PRO A 2 7.01 -16.06 20.71
CA PRO A 2 7.08 -14.75 20.10
C PRO A 2 8.29 -14.72 19.14
N ARG A 3 8.06 -14.38 17.87
CA ARG A 3 9.15 -14.17 16.92
C ARG A 3 9.98 -12.98 17.43
N ARG A 4 11.26 -13.20 17.66
CA ARG A 4 12.22 -12.13 17.98
C ARG A 4 12.10 -11.06 16.88
N SER A 5 11.88 -9.80 17.28
CA SER A 5 12.00 -8.65 16.40
C SER A 5 13.31 -8.78 15.62
N SER A 6 13.26 -8.59 14.31
CA SER A 6 14.46 -8.55 13.48
C SER A 6 15.40 -7.49 14.05
N THR A 7 16.53 -7.92 14.61
CA THR A 7 17.59 -7.05 15.12
C THR A 7 18.51 -6.56 13.98
N ALA A 8 18.03 -6.61 12.73
CA ALA A 8 18.79 -6.08 11.60
C ALA A 8 18.96 -4.55 11.78
N PRO A 9 20.19 -4.03 11.67
CA PRO A 9 20.44 -2.61 11.81
C PRO A 9 19.69 -1.83 10.72
N VAL A 10 19.02 -0.77 11.12
CA VAL A 10 18.41 0.18 10.18
C VAL A 10 19.50 1.14 9.73
N THR A 11 19.77 1.18 8.42
CA THR A 11 20.75 2.07 7.80
C THR A 11 20.14 2.80 6.63
N PHE A 12 20.83 3.82 6.12
CA PHE A 12 20.42 4.53 4.90
C PHE A 12 21.65 4.84 4.03
N SER A 13 21.40 4.98 2.74
CA SER A 13 22.36 5.49 1.74
C SER A 13 21.74 6.67 0.99
N GLU A 14 22.58 7.48 0.34
CA GLU A 14 22.12 8.57 -0.52
C GLU A 14 22.80 8.47 -1.88
N GLU A 15 21.99 8.51 -2.93
CA GLU A 15 22.44 8.50 -4.31
C GLU A 15 21.49 9.33 -5.17
N ASP A 16 22.01 10.18 -6.03
CA ASP A 16 21.27 11.04 -6.97
C ASP A 16 20.15 11.88 -6.32
N GLY A 17 20.39 12.34 -5.08
CA GLY A 17 19.42 13.12 -4.31
C GLY A 17 18.25 12.31 -3.75
N ILE A 18 18.39 11.00 -3.71
CA ILE A 18 17.45 10.06 -3.10
C ILE A 18 18.11 9.44 -1.89
N ARG A 19 17.40 9.40 -0.77
CA ARG A 19 17.78 8.65 0.43
C ARG A 19 17.04 7.34 0.45
N TYR A 20 17.79 6.24 0.55
CA TYR A 20 17.27 4.87 0.59
C TYR A 20 17.38 4.29 1.99
N LEU A 21 16.35 3.56 2.42
CA LEU A 21 16.30 2.81 3.67
C LEU A 21 16.75 1.37 3.43
N HIS A 22 17.56 0.82 4.35
CA HIS A 22 18.03 -0.57 4.33
C HIS A 22 17.88 -1.22 5.70
N PHE A 23 17.71 -2.55 5.72
CA PHE A 23 17.65 -3.35 6.96
C PHE A 23 18.86 -4.28 7.06
N GLY A 24 20.06 -3.71 7.14
CA GLY A 24 21.33 -4.46 7.26
C GLY A 24 21.68 -5.28 6.02
N THR A 25 21.08 -4.99 4.89
CA THR A 25 21.36 -5.61 3.57
C THR A 25 21.41 -4.51 2.52
N GLU A 26 21.85 -4.86 1.29
CA GLU A 26 21.83 -3.95 0.13
C GLU A 26 20.42 -3.67 -0.42
N TRP A 27 19.43 -4.46 -0.03
CA TRP A 27 18.06 -4.31 -0.52
C TRP A 27 17.44 -2.99 -0.06
N ILE A 28 16.86 -2.26 -1.03
CA ILE A 28 16.11 -1.03 -0.78
C ILE A 28 14.75 -1.39 -0.18
N GLN A 29 14.50 -0.91 1.04
CA GLN A 29 13.24 -1.09 1.78
C GLN A 29 12.33 0.15 1.70
N GLY A 30 12.83 1.23 1.12
CA GLY A 30 12.10 2.46 0.89
C GLY A 30 13.00 3.55 0.34
N GLY A 31 12.41 4.56 -0.27
CA GLY A 31 13.16 5.68 -0.84
C GLY A 31 12.43 7.00 -0.63
N MET A 32 13.21 8.08 -0.54
CA MET A 32 12.71 9.44 -0.41
C MET A 32 13.60 10.40 -1.21
N ARG A 33 13.01 11.14 -2.14
CA ARG A 33 13.71 12.27 -2.79
C ARG A 33 13.89 13.39 -1.78
N ILE A 34 15.15 13.77 -1.51
CA ILE A 34 15.50 14.73 -0.46
C ILE A 34 14.84 16.09 -0.72
N ALA A 35 14.85 16.56 -1.97
CA ALA A 35 14.24 17.83 -2.36
C ALA A 35 12.70 17.81 -2.34
N GLN A 36 12.07 16.61 -2.32
CA GLN A 36 10.62 16.42 -2.33
C GLN A 36 10.20 15.29 -1.40
N PRO A 37 10.36 15.43 -0.08
CA PRO A 37 10.25 14.33 0.87
C PRO A 37 8.85 13.69 0.96
N PHE A 38 7.81 14.36 0.45
CA PHE A 38 6.43 13.87 0.40
C PHE A 38 6.02 13.30 -0.96
N ALA A 39 6.93 13.29 -1.95
CA ALA A 39 6.70 12.61 -3.22
C ALA A 39 6.96 11.10 -3.10
N LEU A 40 6.28 10.32 -3.96
CA LEU A 40 6.54 8.88 -4.09
C LEU A 40 7.67 8.67 -5.09
N GLU A 41 8.76 8.06 -4.63
CA GLU A 41 9.93 7.78 -5.48
C GLU A 41 9.79 6.46 -6.23
N LEU A 42 9.33 5.41 -5.55
CA LEU A 42 9.24 4.06 -6.10
C LEU A 42 7.92 3.85 -6.86
N GLU A 43 8.00 3.24 -8.05
CA GLU A 43 6.84 3.11 -8.95
C GLU A 43 5.72 2.24 -8.37
N TYR A 44 6.06 1.16 -7.64
CA TYR A 44 5.02 0.35 -7.01
C TYR A 44 4.20 1.14 -5.97
N GLN A 45 4.84 2.07 -5.24
CA GLN A 45 4.14 2.93 -4.27
C GLN A 45 3.18 3.87 -4.99
N ARG A 46 3.58 4.41 -6.15
CA ARG A 46 2.68 5.19 -7.02
C ARG A 46 1.49 4.35 -7.45
N GLN A 47 1.71 3.10 -7.87
CA GLN A 47 0.64 2.17 -8.23
C GLN A 47 -0.27 1.81 -7.05
N MET A 48 0.24 1.70 -5.83
CA MET A 48 -0.59 1.46 -4.64
C MET A 48 -1.60 2.58 -4.39
N MET A 49 -1.37 3.79 -4.91
CA MET A 49 -2.33 4.89 -4.88
C MET A 49 -3.50 4.72 -5.87
N ALA A 50 -3.49 3.70 -6.73
CA ALA A 50 -4.59 3.42 -7.65
C ALA A 50 -5.91 3.04 -6.95
N VAL A 51 -5.90 2.78 -5.64
CA VAL A 51 -7.10 2.70 -4.78
C VAL A 51 -8.01 3.94 -4.96
N GLY A 52 -7.43 5.11 -5.25
CA GLY A 52 -8.15 6.34 -5.51
C GLY A 52 -8.99 6.34 -6.79
N LEU A 53 -8.74 5.43 -7.74
CA LEU A 53 -9.60 5.24 -8.91
C LEU A 53 -10.99 4.71 -8.53
N PHE A 54 -11.07 3.92 -7.46
CA PHE A 54 -12.29 3.25 -7.01
C PHE A 54 -12.97 4.02 -5.88
N LEU A 55 -12.21 4.56 -4.94
CA LEU A 55 -12.69 5.33 -3.80
C LEU A 55 -11.85 6.62 -3.65
N PRO A 56 -12.20 7.73 -4.32
CA PRO A 56 -11.33 8.91 -4.44
C PRO A 56 -11.19 9.73 -3.15
N GLU A 57 -12.12 9.60 -2.20
CA GLU A 57 -12.17 10.42 -0.98
C GLU A 57 -12.32 9.56 0.29
N PRO A 58 -11.28 8.82 0.68
CA PRO A 58 -11.31 8.05 1.91
C PRO A 58 -11.33 8.97 3.13
N LYS A 59 -11.91 8.50 4.23
CA LYS A 59 -11.85 9.14 5.55
C LYS A 59 -10.85 8.46 6.48
N HIS A 60 -10.63 7.16 6.27
CA HIS A 60 -9.72 6.36 7.09
C HIS A 60 -8.82 5.49 6.21
N VAL A 61 -7.52 5.70 6.35
CA VAL A 61 -6.48 4.94 5.66
C VAL A 61 -5.71 4.12 6.68
N VAL A 62 -5.61 2.83 6.46
CA VAL A 62 -4.74 1.94 7.25
C VAL A 62 -3.61 1.44 6.36
N GLN A 63 -2.39 1.50 6.87
CA GLN A 63 -1.19 1.06 6.17
C GLN A 63 -0.48 -0.01 7.02
N LEU A 64 -0.27 -1.18 6.45
CA LEU A 64 0.48 -2.26 7.07
C LEU A 64 1.87 -2.28 6.43
N GLY A 65 2.89 -1.99 7.24
CA GLY A 65 4.24 -1.64 6.83
C GLY A 65 4.42 -0.13 6.65
N LEU A 66 5.50 0.41 7.19
CA LEU A 66 5.84 1.83 7.15
C LEU A 66 7.03 2.12 6.24
N GLY A 67 8.12 1.35 6.40
CA GLY A 67 9.38 1.62 5.71
C GLY A 67 9.85 3.08 5.90
N ALA A 68 10.19 3.76 4.82
CA ALA A 68 10.58 5.17 4.82
C ALA A 68 9.38 6.15 5.00
N GLY A 69 8.19 5.65 5.30
CA GLY A 69 6.97 6.45 5.47
C GLY A 69 6.46 7.12 4.19
N ALA A 70 6.84 6.63 3.01
CA ALA A 70 6.53 7.29 1.75
C ALA A 70 5.02 7.37 1.48
N LEU A 71 4.29 6.26 1.57
CA LEU A 71 2.83 6.24 1.40
C LEU A 71 2.12 7.09 2.45
N THR A 72 2.59 7.03 3.71
CA THR A 72 2.04 7.81 4.83
C THR A 72 2.15 9.30 4.57
N LYS A 73 3.35 9.77 4.24
CA LYS A 73 3.61 11.19 3.93
C LYS A 73 2.82 11.68 2.72
N PHE A 74 2.77 10.84 1.67
CA PHE A 74 2.00 11.16 0.48
C PHE A 74 0.50 11.31 0.80
N CYS A 75 -0.09 10.37 1.53
CA CYS A 75 -1.49 10.45 1.95
C CYS A 75 -1.75 11.66 2.84
N LEU A 76 -0.88 11.98 3.80
CA LEU A 76 -1.01 13.18 4.63
C LEU A 76 -1.12 14.47 3.80
N ARG A 77 -0.32 14.57 2.73
CA ARG A 77 -0.27 15.76 1.87
C ARG A 77 -1.41 15.81 0.87
N HIS A 78 -1.75 14.68 0.24
CA HIS A 78 -2.61 14.65 -0.94
C HIS A 78 -4.03 14.13 -0.67
N VAL A 79 -4.28 13.57 0.51
CA VAL A 79 -5.59 13.09 0.96
C VAL A 79 -5.97 13.77 2.28
N PRO A 80 -6.21 15.10 2.26
CA PRO A 80 -6.39 15.89 3.48
C PRO A 80 -7.63 15.51 4.29
N SER A 81 -8.61 14.85 3.67
CA SER A 81 -9.83 14.38 4.34
C SER A 81 -9.63 13.14 5.20
N ALA A 82 -8.49 12.44 5.07
CA ALA A 82 -8.26 11.16 5.73
C ALA A 82 -7.44 11.28 7.03
N SER A 83 -7.81 10.47 8.01
CA SER A 83 -6.93 10.05 9.09
C SER A 83 -6.15 8.79 8.65
N ILE A 84 -4.91 8.67 9.09
CA ILE A 84 -3.99 7.62 8.68
C ILE A 84 -3.50 6.88 9.91
N VAL A 85 -3.59 5.55 9.88
CA VAL A 85 -2.95 4.66 10.84
C VAL A 85 -1.92 3.84 10.11
N ALA A 86 -0.64 4.02 10.43
CA ALA A 86 0.46 3.23 9.89
C ALA A 86 0.94 2.24 10.95
N VAL A 87 1.05 0.96 10.59
CA VAL A 87 1.44 -0.12 11.49
C VAL A 87 2.81 -0.63 11.08
N GLU A 88 3.75 -0.61 12.02
CA GLU A 88 5.13 -1.04 11.79
C GLU A 88 5.61 -1.91 12.96
N LEU A 89 6.24 -3.03 12.65
CA LEU A 89 6.73 -3.96 13.66
C LEU A 89 7.97 -3.43 14.41
N SER A 90 8.85 -2.74 13.69
CA SER A 90 10.16 -2.29 14.18
C SER A 90 10.11 -0.86 14.68
N VAL A 91 10.29 -0.65 15.97
CA VAL A 91 10.45 0.70 16.54
C VAL A 91 11.65 1.43 15.92
N ALA A 92 12.74 0.72 15.62
CA ALA A 92 13.91 1.33 14.97
C ALA A 92 13.59 1.86 13.56
N VAL A 93 12.67 1.22 12.82
CA VAL A 93 12.17 1.73 11.53
C VAL A 93 11.32 2.99 11.73
N ILE A 94 10.46 3.00 12.74
CA ILE A 94 9.66 4.19 13.09
C ILE A 94 10.56 5.38 13.42
N ASP A 95 11.57 5.16 14.27
CA ASP A 95 12.53 6.19 14.67
C ASP A 95 13.32 6.71 13.46
N ALA A 96 13.82 5.81 12.60
CA ALA A 96 14.51 6.18 11.37
C ALA A 96 13.61 6.95 10.40
N ALA A 97 12.34 6.55 10.24
CA ALA A 97 11.38 7.24 9.39
C ALA A 97 11.17 8.69 9.85
N ARG A 98 11.09 8.92 11.17
CA ARG A 98 10.99 10.27 11.74
C ARG A 98 12.28 11.07 11.63
N ALA A 99 13.39 10.49 12.08
CA ALA A 99 14.67 11.20 12.14
C ALA A 99 15.28 11.49 10.75
N CYS A 100 15.17 10.53 9.81
CA CYS A 100 15.90 10.57 8.55
C CYS A 100 15.02 10.73 7.30
N PHE A 101 13.73 10.40 7.39
CA PHE A 101 12.83 10.39 6.23
C PHE A 101 11.66 11.37 6.33
N CYS A 102 11.75 12.37 7.20
CA CYS A 102 10.76 13.44 7.34
C CYS A 102 9.32 12.95 7.63
N LEU A 103 9.16 11.79 8.28
CA LEU A 103 7.85 11.37 8.76
C LEU A 103 7.46 12.27 9.95
N PRO A 104 6.29 12.92 9.91
CA PRO A 104 5.83 13.73 11.04
C PRO A 104 5.59 12.90 12.31
N ASP A 105 5.61 13.56 13.45
CA ASP A 105 5.12 12.99 14.70
C ASP A 105 3.62 12.71 14.64
N ASP A 106 3.13 11.88 15.56
CA ASP A 106 1.70 11.60 15.68
C ASP A 106 0.91 12.88 15.97
N HIS A 107 -0.22 13.01 15.31
CA HIS A 107 -1.16 14.13 15.46
C HIS A 107 -2.59 13.67 15.09
N ASP A 108 -3.57 14.57 15.08
CA ASP A 108 -4.98 14.24 14.86
C ASP A 108 -5.26 13.38 13.61
N ARG A 109 -4.45 13.53 12.56
CA ARG A 109 -4.60 12.80 11.30
C ARG A 109 -3.58 11.69 11.08
N LEU A 110 -2.59 11.52 11.96
CA LEU A 110 -1.57 10.49 11.84
C LEU A 110 -1.37 9.77 13.17
N LYS A 111 -1.44 8.45 13.12
CA LYS A 111 -1.01 7.58 14.20
C LYS A 111 -0.11 6.49 13.68
N VAL A 112 1.10 6.37 14.24
CA VAL A 112 2.02 5.27 13.97
C VAL A 112 1.95 4.28 15.13
N VAL A 113 1.61 3.03 14.82
CA VAL A 113 1.39 1.98 15.82
C VAL A 113 2.50 0.94 15.73
N PRO A 114 3.35 0.81 16.78
CA PRO A 114 4.34 -0.27 16.84
C PRO A 114 3.64 -1.60 17.14
N ALA A 115 3.36 -2.39 16.10
CA ALA A 115 2.65 -3.67 16.21
C ALA A 115 2.95 -4.61 15.05
N ASP A 116 2.71 -5.90 15.26
CA ASP A 116 2.66 -6.89 14.17
C ASP A 116 1.42 -6.65 13.31
N ALA A 117 1.62 -6.55 11.99
CA ALA A 117 0.55 -6.24 11.02
C ALA A 117 -0.60 -7.26 11.06
N ARG A 118 -0.29 -8.56 11.23
CA ARG A 118 -1.30 -9.62 11.31
C ARG A 118 -2.08 -9.54 12.62
N GLU A 119 -1.40 -9.32 13.73
CA GLU A 119 -2.06 -9.19 15.03
C GLU A 119 -2.97 -7.96 15.04
N PHE A 120 -2.46 -6.84 14.54
CA PHE A 120 -3.23 -5.60 14.41
C PHE A 120 -4.48 -5.79 13.59
N ILE A 121 -4.34 -6.24 12.32
CA ILE A 121 -5.47 -6.30 11.38
C ILE A 121 -6.50 -7.38 11.74
N SER A 122 -6.09 -8.43 12.46
CA SER A 122 -6.97 -9.50 12.91
C SER A 122 -7.76 -9.15 14.16
N HIS A 123 -7.40 -8.06 14.86
CA HIS A 123 -8.07 -7.67 16.08
C HIS A 123 -9.53 -7.25 15.81
N PRO A 124 -10.53 -7.69 16.60
CA PRO A 124 -11.95 -7.39 16.35
C PRO A 124 -12.29 -5.91 16.20
N ARG A 125 -11.55 -5.02 16.88
CA ARG A 125 -11.73 -3.55 16.79
C ARG A 125 -11.35 -2.98 15.42
N GLN A 126 -10.64 -3.74 14.57
CA GLN A 126 -10.25 -3.29 13.24
C GLN A 126 -11.29 -3.62 12.16
N ARG A 127 -12.39 -4.29 12.50
CA ARG A 127 -13.46 -4.56 11.53
C ARG A 127 -14.11 -3.26 11.06
N GLY A 128 -14.16 -3.08 9.73
CA GLY A 128 -14.75 -1.89 9.11
C GLY A 128 -14.08 -0.58 9.53
N CYS A 129 -12.78 -0.60 9.84
CA CYS A 129 -12.06 0.60 10.28
C CYS A 129 -11.49 1.42 9.13
N ALA A 130 -11.30 0.83 7.94
CA ALA A 130 -10.58 1.46 6.84
C ALA A 130 -11.43 1.61 5.56
N ASP A 131 -11.34 2.77 4.92
CA ASP A 131 -11.81 2.98 3.55
C ASP A 131 -10.74 2.50 2.55
N TRP A 132 -9.46 2.81 2.85
CA TRP A 132 -8.28 2.28 2.15
C TRP A 132 -7.43 1.45 3.09
N LEU A 133 -7.00 0.29 2.59
CA LEU A 133 -5.99 -0.54 3.23
C LEU A 133 -4.81 -0.72 2.27
N GLN A 134 -3.62 -0.31 2.67
CA GLN A 134 -2.40 -0.46 1.88
C GLN A 134 -1.47 -1.45 2.59
N VAL A 135 -1.09 -2.53 1.91
CA VAL A 135 -0.32 -3.63 2.50
C VAL A 135 1.02 -3.76 1.79
N ASP A 136 2.09 -3.45 2.52
CA ASP A 136 3.47 -3.48 2.05
C ASP A 136 4.39 -4.06 3.14
N VAL A 137 4.22 -5.36 3.42
CA VAL A 137 4.85 -6.06 4.55
C VAL A 137 5.89 -7.05 4.07
N TYR A 138 7.18 -6.72 4.27
CA TYR A 138 8.33 -7.53 3.89
C TYR A 138 9.28 -7.76 5.06
N ASP A 139 10.08 -8.85 5.00
CA ASP A 139 11.14 -9.06 5.98
C ASP A 139 12.40 -8.24 5.62
N ALA A 140 13.39 -8.25 6.53
CA ALA A 140 14.63 -7.50 6.34
C ALA A 140 15.45 -7.90 5.08
N ARG A 141 15.14 -9.03 4.46
CA ARG A 141 15.76 -9.49 3.22
C ARG A 141 14.90 -9.25 1.99
N ALA A 142 13.93 -8.37 2.09
CA ALA A 142 12.93 -8.10 1.06
C ALA A 142 12.19 -9.37 0.59
N ARG A 143 12.05 -10.37 1.47
CA ARG A 143 11.27 -11.57 1.18
C ARG A 143 9.86 -11.38 1.71
N GLY A 144 8.90 -11.56 0.86
CA GLY A 144 7.50 -11.39 1.21
C GLY A 144 6.58 -11.59 0.02
N PRO A 145 5.29 -11.35 0.24
CA PRO A 145 4.66 -10.87 1.48
C PRO A 145 4.82 -11.81 2.67
N VAL A 146 5.09 -11.25 3.87
CA VAL A 146 5.39 -12.05 5.08
C VAL A 146 4.19 -12.90 5.52
N TYR A 147 2.98 -12.41 5.30
CA TYR A 147 1.72 -13.08 5.67
C TYR A 147 0.94 -13.46 4.41
N ASP A 148 1.52 -14.35 3.59
CA ASP A 148 0.94 -14.74 2.31
C ASP A 148 -0.01 -15.94 2.46
N ASN A 149 -1.21 -15.70 3.00
CA ASN A 149 -2.24 -16.72 3.15
C ASN A 149 -3.65 -16.12 3.19
N VAL A 150 -4.64 -16.96 2.85
CA VAL A 150 -6.06 -16.57 2.78
C VAL A 150 -6.58 -16.03 4.11
N ALA A 151 -6.11 -16.53 5.26
CA ALA A 151 -6.58 -16.08 6.57
C ALA A 151 -6.18 -14.61 6.84
N PHE A 152 -4.95 -14.23 6.52
CA PHE A 152 -4.49 -12.84 6.62
C PHE A 152 -5.26 -11.92 5.66
N TYR A 153 -5.42 -12.33 4.40
CA TYR A 153 -6.15 -11.53 3.42
C TYR A 153 -7.64 -11.40 3.76
N ARG A 154 -8.27 -12.43 4.36
CA ARG A 154 -9.63 -12.31 4.92
C ARG A 154 -9.72 -11.34 6.10
N ALA A 155 -8.69 -11.25 6.95
CA ALA A 155 -8.64 -10.23 7.99
C ALA A 155 -8.54 -8.83 7.37
N CYS A 156 -7.74 -8.66 6.30
CA CYS A 156 -7.67 -7.42 5.53
C CYS A 156 -9.05 -7.04 4.93
N ALA A 157 -9.75 -7.99 4.31
CA ALA A 157 -11.08 -7.75 3.76
C ALA A 157 -12.10 -7.32 4.84
N LYS A 158 -12.06 -7.97 6.02
CA LYS A 158 -12.93 -7.62 7.15
C LYS A 158 -12.62 -6.27 7.80
N ALA A 159 -11.40 -5.79 7.67
CA ALA A 159 -11.00 -4.47 8.18
C ALA A 159 -11.48 -3.32 7.29
N LEU A 160 -11.79 -3.61 6.03
CA LEU A 160 -12.36 -2.61 5.14
C LEU A 160 -13.82 -2.32 5.45
N ARG A 161 -14.21 -1.08 5.25
CA ARG A 161 -15.61 -0.64 5.18
C ARG A 161 -16.28 -1.18 3.91
N SER A 162 -17.56 -0.96 3.77
CA SER A 162 -18.35 -1.34 2.60
C SER A 162 -18.97 -0.07 1.98
N PRO A 163 -18.48 0.40 0.82
CA PRO A 163 -17.35 -0.09 0.04
C PRO A 163 -15.99 0.28 0.65
N GLY A 164 -14.98 -0.54 0.39
CA GLY A 164 -13.60 -0.28 0.78
C GLY A 164 -12.63 -0.92 -0.22
N VAL A 165 -11.41 -0.38 -0.32
CA VAL A 165 -10.43 -0.81 -1.32
C VAL A 165 -9.08 -1.08 -0.66
N ALA A 166 -8.49 -2.23 -0.97
CA ALA A 166 -7.12 -2.56 -0.59
C ALA A 166 -6.16 -2.47 -1.77
N SER A 167 -4.89 -2.14 -1.50
CA SER A 167 -3.76 -2.38 -2.39
C SER A 167 -2.71 -3.24 -1.69
N PHE A 168 -2.20 -4.25 -2.40
CA PHE A 168 -1.18 -5.19 -1.93
C PHE A 168 0.04 -5.07 -2.82
N ASN A 169 1.21 -4.81 -2.25
CA ASN A 169 2.48 -4.92 -2.96
C ASN A 169 2.94 -6.38 -2.93
N LEU A 170 3.10 -7.00 -4.10
CA LEU A 170 3.65 -8.33 -4.28
C LEU A 170 4.97 -8.24 -5.03
N PHE A 171 5.99 -8.96 -4.53
CA PHE A 171 7.33 -8.98 -5.12
C PHE A 171 7.87 -10.40 -5.19
N GLY A 172 8.55 -10.72 -6.30
CA GLY A 172 9.22 -12.00 -6.48
C GLY A 172 8.40 -13.05 -7.24
N ARG A 173 8.76 -14.34 -7.04
CA ARG A 173 8.27 -15.46 -7.87
C ARG A 173 6.93 -16.04 -7.44
N SER A 174 6.40 -15.66 -6.29
CA SER A 174 5.17 -16.22 -5.71
C SER A 174 3.89 -15.46 -6.09
N PHE A 175 3.89 -14.74 -7.22
CA PHE A 175 2.77 -13.88 -7.58
C PHE A 175 1.45 -14.64 -7.73
N ASP A 176 1.42 -15.72 -8.51
CA ASP A 176 0.16 -16.42 -8.81
C ASP A 176 -0.50 -17.03 -7.56
N PRO A 177 0.22 -17.72 -6.67
CA PRO A 177 -0.34 -18.19 -5.40
C PRO A 177 -0.84 -17.04 -4.50
N SER A 178 -0.08 -15.95 -4.40
CA SER A 178 -0.47 -14.79 -3.61
C SER A 178 -1.72 -14.12 -4.16
N PHE A 179 -1.79 -13.93 -5.48
CA PHE A 179 -2.98 -13.39 -6.15
C PHE A 179 -4.20 -14.27 -5.93
N ALA A 180 -4.06 -15.59 -6.08
CA ALA A 180 -5.16 -16.55 -5.84
C ALA A 180 -5.66 -16.48 -4.39
N ALA A 181 -4.74 -16.33 -3.41
CA ALA A 181 -5.11 -16.20 -2.00
C ALA A 181 -5.85 -14.87 -1.71
N ILE A 182 -5.43 -13.77 -2.34
CA ILE A 182 -6.13 -12.47 -2.26
C ILE A 182 -7.51 -12.60 -2.91
N ALA A 183 -7.60 -13.14 -4.13
CA ALA A 183 -8.87 -13.31 -4.84
C ALA A 183 -9.86 -14.14 -4.01
N ALA A 184 -9.41 -15.26 -3.43
CA ALA A 184 -10.24 -16.11 -2.56
C ALA A 184 -10.69 -15.40 -1.27
N ALA A 185 -9.93 -14.42 -0.79
CA ALA A 185 -10.28 -13.66 0.41
C ALA A 185 -11.27 -12.52 0.14
N PHE A 186 -11.31 -12.03 -1.11
CA PHE A 186 -12.13 -10.90 -1.57
C PHE A 186 -13.24 -11.31 -2.53
N ASP A 187 -13.70 -12.58 -2.49
CA ASP A 187 -14.78 -13.11 -3.33
C ASP A 187 -14.54 -12.88 -4.84
N ASN A 188 -13.29 -13.12 -5.29
CA ASN A 188 -12.77 -12.89 -6.64
C ASN A 188 -12.82 -11.43 -7.12
N ARG A 189 -12.94 -10.47 -6.22
CA ARG A 189 -12.91 -9.04 -6.54
C ARG A 189 -11.50 -8.48 -6.36
N ALA A 190 -10.58 -8.97 -7.17
CA ALA A 190 -9.18 -8.58 -7.18
C ALA A 190 -8.71 -8.29 -8.60
N LEU A 191 -7.95 -7.22 -8.77
CA LEU A 191 -7.41 -6.74 -10.03
C LEU A 191 -5.90 -6.58 -9.94
N VAL A 192 -5.21 -6.89 -11.01
CA VAL A 192 -3.76 -6.72 -11.12
C VAL A 192 -3.44 -5.46 -11.89
N LEU A 193 -2.50 -4.67 -11.41
CA LEU A 193 -1.83 -3.64 -12.20
C LEU A 193 -0.65 -4.24 -12.99
N GLN A 194 -0.24 -3.57 -14.05
CA GLN A 194 0.93 -3.98 -14.83
C GLN A 194 2.16 -4.00 -13.91
N GLY A 195 2.99 -5.05 -14.00
CA GLY A 195 4.23 -5.14 -13.23
C GLY A 195 5.19 -3.97 -13.50
N VAL A 196 5.99 -3.62 -12.52
CA VAL A 196 7.03 -2.60 -12.64
C VAL A 196 8.40 -3.24 -12.88
N ASP A 197 9.36 -2.47 -13.39
CA ASP A 197 10.69 -2.97 -13.78
C ASP A 197 11.46 -3.57 -12.59
N ALA A 198 11.21 -3.10 -11.38
CA ALA A 198 11.79 -3.67 -10.15
C ALA A 198 11.23 -5.06 -9.77
N GLY A 199 10.23 -5.58 -10.50
CA GLY A 199 9.61 -6.88 -10.24
C GLY A 199 8.44 -6.88 -9.27
N ASN A 200 8.01 -5.70 -8.79
CA ASN A 200 6.79 -5.57 -8.01
C ASN A 200 5.54 -5.66 -8.89
N ARG A 201 4.48 -6.21 -8.32
CA ARG A 201 3.12 -6.20 -8.89
C ARG A 201 2.13 -5.75 -7.82
N VAL A 202 1.31 -4.78 -8.15
CA VAL A 202 0.28 -4.29 -7.22
C VAL A 202 -1.05 -4.96 -7.55
N VAL A 203 -1.68 -5.51 -6.53
CA VAL A 203 -3.04 -6.05 -6.60
C VAL A 203 -3.97 -5.09 -5.87
N LEU A 204 -5.07 -4.73 -6.52
CA LEU A 204 -6.19 -4.01 -5.91
C LEU A 204 -7.29 -5.01 -5.58
N ALA A 205 -7.92 -4.88 -4.43
CA ALA A 205 -9.06 -5.72 -4.07
C ALA A 205 -10.17 -4.88 -3.41
N VAL A 206 -11.43 -5.21 -3.68
CA VAL A 206 -12.59 -4.44 -3.24
C VAL A 206 -13.43 -5.25 -2.27
N ALA A 207 -13.80 -4.63 -1.15
CA ALA A 207 -14.75 -5.14 -0.18
C ALA A 207 -16.09 -4.39 -0.29
N GLY A 208 -17.19 -5.09 -0.11
CA GLY A 208 -18.54 -4.51 -0.19
C GLY A 208 -19.33 -5.02 -1.39
N PRO A 209 -20.38 -4.30 -1.85
CA PRO A 209 -21.13 -4.66 -3.04
C PRO A 209 -20.26 -4.57 -4.30
N PRO A 210 -20.59 -5.31 -5.36
CA PRO A 210 -19.93 -5.14 -6.65
C PRO A 210 -19.94 -3.69 -7.10
N LEU A 211 -18.81 -3.23 -7.60
CA LEU A 211 -18.66 -1.89 -8.17
C LEU A 211 -18.70 -2.01 -9.69
N ASP A 212 -19.77 -1.50 -10.30
CA ASP A 212 -19.83 -1.36 -11.75
C ASP A 212 -19.22 -0.01 -12.16
N VAL A 213 -18.03 -0.09 -12.77
CA VAL A 213 -17.31 1.12 -13.17
C VAL A 213 -16.96 1.04 -14.64
N SER A 214 -17.44 2.01 -15.42
CA SER A 214 -17.04 2.14 -16.82
C SER A 214 -15.61 2.64 -16.94
N PHE A 215 -14.92 2.23 -18.01
CA PHE A 215 -13.58 2.76 -18.29
C PHE A 215 -13.58 4.28 -18.49
N ALA A 216 -14.65 4.85 -19.04
CA ALA A 216 -14.80 6.31 -19.17
C ALA A 216 -14.83 7.00 -17.79
N ALA A 217 -15.46 6.38 -16.78
CA ALA A 217 -15.45 6.90 -15.42
C ALA A 217 -14.06 6.80 -14.79
N LEU A 218 -13.36 5.69 -14.99
CA LEU A 218 -11.98 5.52 -14.51
C LEU A 218 -11.02 6.53 -15.17
N ASP A 219 -11.12 6.73 -16.47
CA ASP A 219 -10.28 7.71 -17.19
C ASP A 219 -10.54 9.14 -16.72
N ARG A 220 -11.79 9.50 -16.39
CA ARG A 220 -12.12 10.80 -15.78
C ARG A 220 -11.48 10.94 -14.41
N ARG A 221 -11.66 9.95 -13.52
CA ARG A 221 -11.05 9.94 -12.20
C ARG A 221 -9.52 9.97 -12.27
N ALA A 222 -8.93 9.24 -13.22
CA ALA A 222 -7.49 9.25 -13.41
C ALA A 222 -6.96 10.64 -13.78
N ARG A 223 -7.64 11.40 -14.67
CA ARG A 223 -7.27 12.79 -14.97
C ARG A 223 -7.35 13.70 -13.74
N GLU A 224 -8.38 13.54 -12.92
CA GLU A 224 -8.53 14.29 -11.67
C GLU A 224 -7.40 13.98 -10.68
N LEU A 225 -7.04 12.70 -10.52
CA LEU A 225 -5.93 12.27 -9.68
C LEU A 225 -4.58 12.75 -10.20
N GLU A 226 -4.34 12.72 -11.53
CA GLU A 226 -3.12 13.29 -12.13
C GLU A 226 -2.97 14.77 -11.83
N ALA A 227 -4.06 15.54 -11.92
CA ALA A 227 -4.06 16.96 -11.62
C ALA A 227 -3.73 17.24 -10.14
N ARG A 228 -4.29 16.45 -9.22
CA ARG A 228 -4.13 16.61 -7.76
C ARG A 228 -2.81 16.06 -7.23
N TRP A 229 -2.42 14.86 -7.67
CA TRP A 229 -1.32 14.09 -7.08
C TRP A 229 -0.02 14.16 -7.86
N LYS A 230 -0.07 14.62 -9.12
CA LYS A 230 1.07 14.63 -10.05
C LYS A 230 1.65 13.22 -10.29
N LEU A 231 0.78 12.20 -10.22
CA LEU A 231 1.09 10.81 -10.55
C LEU A 231 0.47 10.46 -11.91
N ALA A 232 1.06 9.52 -12.64
CA ALA A 232 0.61 9.12 -13.98
C ALA A 232 -0.60 8.16 -13.90
N ALA A 233 -1.72 8.61 -13.30
CA ALA A 233 -2.88 7.75 -12.97
C ALA A 233 -3.57 7.14 -14.20
N ARG A 234 -3.50 7.77 -15.37
CA ARG A 234 -4.00 7.17 -16.63
C ARG A 234 -3.23 5.91 -17.04
N ARG A 235 -1.96 5.78 -16.65
CA ARG A 235 -1.20 4.54 -16.87
C ARG A 235 -1.78 3.38 -16.05
N TRP A 236 -2.33 3.65 -14.86
CA TRP A 236 -2.99 2.62 -14.05
C TRP A 236 -4.24 2.08 -14.75
N VAL A 237 -5.07 2.94 -15.34
CA VAL A 237 -6.26 2.51 -16.12
C VAL A 237 -5.84 1.67 -17.33
N THR A 238 -4.79 2.09 -18.03
CA THR A 238 -4.22 1.31 -19.16
C THR A 238 -3.68 -0.05 -18.64
N GLY A 239 -2.99 -0.06 -17.51
CA GLY A 239 -2.47 -1.28 -16.88
C GLY A 239 -3.58 -2.24 -16.48
N LEU A 240 -4.65 -1.73 -15.86
CA LEU A 240 -5.83 -2.53 -15.52
C LEU A 240 -6.45 -3.20 -16.75
N ARG A 241 -6.62 -2.47 -17.84
CA ARG A 241 -7.15 -3.02 -19.10
C ARG A 241 -6.29 -4.14 -19.69
N ARG A 242 -4.98 -4.05 -19.56
CA ARG A 242 -4.03 -5.02 -20.13
C ARG A 242 -3.86 -6.25 -19.27
N ALA A 243 -3.89 -6.10 -17.96
CA ALA A 243 -3.56 -7.16 -17.02
C ALA A 243 -4.77 -8.02 -16.60
N ASN A 244 -6.00 -7.58 -16.91
CA ASN A 244 -7.21 -8.26 -16.50
C ASN A 244 -8.15 -8.46 -17.70
N ALA A 245 -8.98 -9.49 -17.66
CA ALA A 245 -9.99 -9.72 -18.70
C ALA A 245 -11.26 -8.92 -18.39
N PHE A 246 -11.66 -8.04 -19.32
CA PHE A 246 -12.85 -7.20 -19.18
C PHE A 246 -13.68 -7.15 -20.45
N GLY A 247 -14.99 -6.85 -20.28
CA GLY A 247 -15.86 -6.36 -21.35
C GLY A 247 -15.79 -4.83 -21.52
N ALA A 248 -16.85 -4.21 -21.97
CA ALA A 248 -16.97 -2.75 -22.11
C ALA A 248 -17.02 -2.00 -20.76
N SER A 249 -17.47 -2.67 -19.72
CA SER A 249 -17.43 -2.27 -18.31
C SER A 249 -16.97 -3.45 -17.48
N PHE A 250 -16.58 -3.22 -16.24
CA PHE A 250 -16.30 -4.30 -15.33
C PHE A 250 -17.03 -4.09 -14.00
N SER A 251 -17.42 -5.23 -13.44
CA SER A 251 -17.94 -5.34 -12.09
C SER A 251 -16.85 -5.95 -11.21
N ILE A 252 -16.45 -5.27 -10.18
CA ILE A 252 -15.44 -5.71 -9.24
C ILE A 252 -15.97 -5.69 -7.80
#